data_ac1a40d1956746d7c732fc3305929ff5
#
_entry.id   ac1a40d1956746d7c732fc3305929ff5
#
_cell.length_a   1.000
_cell.length_b   1.000
_cell.length_c   1.000
_cell.angle_alpha   90.00
_cell.angle_beta   90.00
_cell.angle_gamma   90.00
#
_symmetry.space_group_name_H-M   'P 1'
#
loop_
_entity.id
_entity.type
_entity.pdbx_description
1 polymer ?
#
loop_
_entity_poly.entity_id
_entity_poly.type
_entity_poly.pdbx_seq_one_letter_code
_entity_poly.pdbx_strand_id
1 'polypeptide(L)'
;MTKTTVPSSGPVPGAMLRLEALTVRYGGRPVVDAVDLAVDAGETVCVLGPSGSGKSTLLRAVAGLAAPDGGRVLLGGRDQEGIPPHRRGVGLMFQDHQLFPQHDVAANVGFGLRVRGTGREERGERVARLLDMVGLVGAERRAVTALSGGEQQRVALARALAPGPRLLMLDEPLGQLDRGLRERLVVELRSLFRRLGTTVLAVTHDQGEAFALADRVVVMRDGRVEQTGSPVDVWSRPVSEFVARFLGFSNVVPATLTGTTAQCAWGAVEVAEDAPDGPVGLLVRPGGVRLSEPLAGHDAPASGEHTAQPGGAADTTAGRDALPGLGCVVKGRTFRGDHVVLHLDPERGPDLEATCSLRAAPAEGAVVRVRFDPEETVLLPPTG
;
A
#
# COMPACT_ATOMS: atom_id res chain seq x y z
N MET A 1 -14.30 18.80 -18.93
CA MET A 1 -12.85 18.51 -18.77
C MET A 1 -12.31 19.43 -17.70
N THR A 2 -12.51 19.10 -16.45
CA THR A 2 -11.97 19.88 -15.33
C THR A 2 -10.76 19.12 -14.80
N LYS A 3 -9.57 19.62 -15.13
CA LYS A 3 -8.31 19.13 -14.55
C LYS A 3 -8.40 19.31 -13.03
N THR A 4 -8.49 18.21 -12.29
CA THR A 4 -8.22 18.23 -10.85
C THR A 4 -6.75 18.58 -10.69
N THR A 5 -6.49 19.85 -10.48
CA THR A 5 -5.18 20.40 -10.21
C THR A 5 -4.79 19.96 -8.81
N VAL A 6 -3.88 19.01 -8.69
CA VAL A 6 -3.13 18.80 -7.45
C VAL A 6 -2.53 20.16 -7.08
N PRO A 7 -2.77 20.70 -5.88
CA PRO A 7 -2.24 22.00 -5.52
C PRO A 7 -0.71 21.97 -5.63
N SER A 8 -0.14 22.82 -6.46
CA SER A 8 1.29 23.06 -6.53
C SER A 8 1.71 23.58 -5.15
N SER A 9 2.29 22.71 -4.34
CA SER A 9 2.85 23.10 -3.05
C SER A 9 3.98 24.09 -3.31
N GLY A 10 3.74 25.35 -2.95
CA GLY A 10 4.79 26.36 -2.82
C GLY A 10 5.95 25.86 -1.95
N PRO A 11 7.04 26.59 -1.80
CA PRO A 11 8.20 26.14 -1.06
C PRO A 11 7.78 25.79 0.37
N VAL A 12 7.74 24.50 0.70
CA VAL A 12 7.56 23.99 2.06
C VAL A 12 8.94 24.12 2.73
N PRO A 13 9.11 25.01 3.72
CA PRO A 13 10.36 25.12 4.45
C PRO A 13 10.52 23.83 5.27
N GLY A 14 11.58 23.04 4.99
CA GLY A 14 11.91 21.84 5.80
C GLY A 14 12.01 20.54 5.02
N ALA A 15 11.60 20.46 3.75
CA ALA A 15 11.71 19.25 2.96
C ALA A 15 13.16 18.79 2.80
N MET A 16 13.46 17.53 3.20
CA MET A 16 14.75 16.90 2.98
C MET A 16 14.98 16.54 1.51
N LEU A 17 13.94 16.02 0.85
CA LEU A 17 13.94 15.74 -0.59
C LEU A 17 12.82 16.52 -1.25
N ARG A 18 13.12 17.14 -2.40
CA ARG A 18 12.12 17.71 -3.28
C ARG A 18 12.43 17.33 -4.73
N LEU A 19 11.43 16.81 -5.41
CA LEU A 19 11.44 16.58 -6.84
C LEU A 19 10.52 17.62 -7.48
N GLU A 20 11.00 18.27 -8.53
CA GLU A 20 10.25 19.28 -9.26
C GLU A 20 10.15 18.86 -10.72
N ALA A 21 8.97 18.45 -11.16
CA ALA A 21 8.67 17.95 -12.50
C ALA A 21 9.70 16.94 -13.02
N LEU A 22 10.19 16.04 -12.13
CA LEU A 22 11.24 15.10 -12.45
C LEU A 22 10.83 14.18 -13.59
N THR A 23 11.62 14.16 -14.66
CA THR A 23 11.38 13.33 -15.84
C THR A 23 12.62 12.50 -16.16
N VAL A 24 12.42 11.18 -16.37
CA VAL A 24 13.48 10.25 -16.81
C VAL A 24 12.94 9.42 -17.96
N ARG A 25 13.71 9.31 -19.05
CA ARG A 25 13.33 8.60 -20.28
C ARG A 25 14.28 7.45 -20.57
N TYR A 26 13.74 6.38 -21.10
CA TYR A 26 14.51 5.29 -21.70
C TYR A 26 14.00 5.04 -23.13
N GLY A 27 14.89 5.09 -24.09
CA GLY A 27 14.53 4.95 -25.51
C GLY A 27 13.49 5.96 -25.99
N GLY A 28 13.55 7.19 -25.46
CA GLY A 28 12.62 8.28 -25.78
C GLY A 28 11.27 8.24 -25.04
N ARG A 29 10.95 7.13 -24.33
CA ARG A 29 9.71 6.98 -23.57
C ARG A 29 9.91 7.43 -22.12
N PRO A 30 9.01 8.26 -21.54
CA PRO A 30 9.09 8.63 -20.15
C PRO A 30 8.76 7.42 -19.28
N VAL A 31 9.64 7.11 -18.32
CA VAL A 31 9.46 6.09 -17.27
C VAL A 31 9.15 6.77 -15.94
N VAL A 32 9.67 7.97 -15.75
CA VAL A 32 9.23 8.94 -14.73
C VAL A 32 8.82 10.18 -15.51
N ASP A 33 7.61 10.69 -15.28
CA ASP A 33 7.02 11.73 -16.13
C ASP A 33 6.47 12.87 -15.27
N ALA A 34 7.25 13.97 -15.23
CA ALA A 34 6.94 15.20 -14.52
C ALA A 34 6.49 14.98 -13.06
N VAL A 35 7.23 14.16 -12.31
CA VAL A 35 6.91 13.84 -10.92
C VAL A 35 7.30 14.99 -10.00
N ASP A 36 6.31 15.46 -9.23
CA ASP A 36 6.48 16.35 -8.09
C ASP A 36 6.33 15.54 -6.80
N LEU A 37 7.33 15.61 -5.92
CA LEU A 37 7.32 14.93 -4.62
C LEU A 37 8.17 15.70 -3.62
N ALA A 38 7.65 15.89 -2.41
CA ALA A 38 8.44 16.38 -1.29
C ALA A 38 8.47 15.32 -0.18
N VAL A 39 9.59 15.17 0.52
CA VAL A 39 9.75 14.31 1.70
C VAL A 39 10.35 15.17 2.80
N ASP A 40 9.66 15.27 3.92
CA ASP A 40 10.10 16.08 5.06
C ASP A 40 11.21 15.41 5.86
N ALA A 41 11.96 16.20 6.63
CA ALA A 41 13.02 15.66 7.47
C ALA A 41 12.45 14.73 8.54
N GLY A 42 12.99 13.50 8.62
CA GLY A 42 12.53 12.45 9.54
C GLY A 42 11.27 11.71 9.10
N GLU A 43 10.69 12.07 7.96
CA GLU A 43 9.52 11.40 7.41
C GLU A 43 9.90 10.09 6.69
N THR A 44 9.06 9.08 6.82
CA THR A 44 9.11 7.84 6.02
C THR A 44 8.04 7.88 4.95
N VAL A 45 8.46 8.00 3.68
CA VAL A 45 7.58 7.96 2.51
C VAL A 45 7.78 6.65 1.77
N CYS A 46 6.68 5.92 1.50
CA CYS A 46 6.69 4.74 0.65
C CYS A 46 6.03 5.04 -0.71
N VAL A 47 6.76 4.81 -1.78
CA VAL A 47 6.24 4.85 -3.16
C VAL A 47 5.76 3.47 -3.53
N LEU A 48 4.47 3.36 -3.80
CA LEU A 48 3.74 2.14 -4.09
C LEU A 48 3.24 2.16 -5.53
N GLY A 49 3.16 1.01 -6.20
CA GLY A 49 2.64 0.92 -7.56
C GLY A 49 2.98 -0.40 -8.23
N PRO A 50 2.34 -0.74 -9.35
CA PRO A 50 2.61 -1.98 -10.08
C PRO A 50 4.05 -2.03 -10.61
N SER A 51 4.48 -3.22 -11.02
CA SER A 51 5.76 -3.39 -11.71
C SER A 51 5.81 -2.53 -12.97
N GLY A 52 6.93 -1.87 -13.21
CA GLY A 52 7.09 -0.98 -14.36
C GLY A 52 6.54 0.44 -14.18
N SER A 53 5.95 0.81 -13.04
CA SER A 53 5.42 2.16 -12.82
C SER A 53 6.49 3.26 -12.62
N GLY A 54 7.79 2.93 -12.67
CA GLY A 54 8.88 3.91 -12.59
C GLY A 54 9.53 4.09 -11.21
N LYS A 55 9.09 3.37 -10.17
CA LYS A 55 9.57 3.51 -8.77
C LYS A 55 11.08 3.40 -8.59
N SER A 56 11.68 2.30 -9.05
CA SER A 56 13.15 2.09 -8.94
C SER A 56 13.92 3.09 -9.80
N THR A 57 13.35 3.55 -10.94
CA THR A 57 13.94 4.62 -11.75
C THR A 57 13.92 5.95 -11.01
N LEU A 58 12.83 6.26 -10.30
CA LEU A 58 12.74 7.43 -9.43
C LEU A 58 13.86 7.41 -8.36
N LEU A 59 14.02 6.28 -7.64
CA LEU A 59 15.10 6.12 -6.66
C LEU A 59 16.48 6.31 -7.28
N ARG A 60 16.73 5.72 -8.46
CA ARG A 60 18.01 5.84 -9.18
C ARG A 60 18.29 7.27 -9.58
N ALA A 61 17.28 8.03 -10.00
CA ALA A 61 17.43 9.46 -10.34
C ALA A 61 17.78 10.29 -9.09
N VAL A 62 17.10 10.07 -7.97
CA VAL A 62 17.43 10.71 -6.68
C VAL A 62 18.84 10.36 -6.23
N ALA A 63 19.26 9.10 -6.37
CA ALA A 63 20.62 8.65 -6.05
C ALA A 63 21.69 9.23 -6.98
N GLY A 64 21.32 9.73 -8.15
CA GLY A 64 22.25 10.18 -9.19
C GLY A 64 22.82 9.03 -10.05
N LEU A 65 22.17 7.87 -10.03
CA LEU A 65 22.50 6.70 -10.84
C LEU A 65 21.79 6.73 -12.20
N ALA A 66 20.77 7.56 -12.36
CA ALA A 66 20.13 7.89 -13.62
C ALA A 66 20.09 9.41 -13.75
N ALA A 67 20.47 9.92 -14.91
CA ALA A 67 20.39 11.36 -15.18
C ALA A 67 18.93 11.72 -15.52
N PRO A 68 18.36 12.78 -14.92
CA PRO A 68 17.09 13.31 -15.36
C PRO A 68 17.17 13.89 -16.78
N ASP A 69 16.12 13.69 -17.57
CA ASP A 69 15.91 14.36 -18.86
C ASP A 69 15.22 15.73 -18.68
N GLY A 70 14.60 15.95 -17.52
CA GLY A 70 13.94 17.20 -17.16
C GLY A 70 13.60 17.25 -15.67
N GLY A 71 13.28 18.44 -15.21
CA GLY A 71 12.99 18.69 -13.80
C GLY A 71 14.24 18.75 -12.93
N ARG A 72 14.07 18.74 -11.60
CA ARG A 72 15.17 18.88 -10.63
C ARG A 72 15.01 17.96 -9.44
N VAL A 73 16.16 17.60 -8.85
CA VAL A 73 16.25 16.89 -7.57
C VAL A 73 16.95 17.81 -6.56
N LEU A 74 16.26 18.17 -5.49
CA LEU A 74 16.84 18.98 -4.42
C LEU A 74 16.95 18.14 -3.14
N LEU A 75 18.12 18.16 -2.49
CA LEU A 75 18.36 17.52 -1.18
C LEU A 75 18.76 18.61 -0.17
N GLY A 76 17.95 18.78 0.87
CA GLY A 76 18.12 19.85 1.85
C GLY A 76 18.16 21.23 1.18
N GLY A 77 17.30 21.45 0.20
CA GLY A 77 17.19 22.69 -0.59
C GLY A 77 18.30 22.92 -1.64
N ARG A 78 19.25 21.97 -1.77
CA ARG A 78 20.36 22.09 -2.74
C ARG A 78 20.09 21.25 -3.98
N ASP A 79 20.20 21.84 -5.15
CA ASP A 79 20.11 21.14 -6.42
C ASP A 79 21.23 20.10 -6.55
N GLN A 80 20.87 18.92 -7.06
CA GLN A 80 21.77 17.77 -7.22
C GLN A 80 22.26 17.60 -8.66
N GLU A 81 21.97 18.54 -9.56
CA GLU A 81 22.47 18.50 -10.91
C GLU A 81 24.01 18.46 -10.92
N GLY A 82 24.58 17.56 -11.72
CA GLY A 82 26.02 17.36 -11.82
C GLY A 82 26.71 16.77 -10.56
N ILE A 83 25.98 16.56 -9.47
CA ILE A 83 26.56 15.98 -8.24
C ILE A 83 26.58 14.44 -8.37
N PRO A 84 27.78 13.82 -8.32
CA PRO A 84 27.90 12.36 -8.45
C PRO A 84 27.31 11.65 -7.21
N PRO A 85 26.84 10.38 -7.34
CA PRO A 85 26.13 9.63 -6.29
C PRO A 85 26.83 9.64 -4.93
N HIS A 86 28.14 9.41 -4.90
CA HIS A 86 28.93 9.33 -3.67
C HIS A 86 29.04 10.66 -2.89
N ARG A 87 28.67 11.80 -3.53
CA ARG A 87 28.68 13.13 -2.90
C ARG A 87 27.29 13.63 -2.51
N ARG A 88 26.20 12.94 -2.89
CA ARG A 88 24.83 13.36 -2.57
C ARG A 88 24.46 13.18 -1.10
N GLY A 89 25.25 12.41 -0.33
CA GLY A 89 24.97 12.16 1.08
C GLY A 89 23.74 11.29 1.33
N VAL A 90 23.39 10.46 0.37
CA VAL A 90 22.28 9.49 0.44
C VAL A 90 22.80 8.10 0.73
N GLY A 91 21.97 7.27 1.38
CA GLY A 91 22.19 5.83 1.52
C GLY A 91 21.21 5.09 0.61
N LEU A 92 21.67 4.08 -0.11
CA LEU A 92 20.83 3.27 -0.99
C LEU A 92 21.00 1.80 -0.64
N MET A 93 19.88 1.11 -0.44
CA MET A 93 19.78 -0.32 -0.34
C MET A 93 19.03 -0.84 -1.56
N PHE A 94 19.67 -1.74 -2.31
CA PHE A 94 19.11 -2.37 -3.50
C PHE A 94 18.32 -3.64 -3.13
N GLN A 95 17.39 -4.02 -3.96
CA GLN A 95 16.51 -5.17 -3.81
C GLN A 95 17.26 -6.50 -3.57
N ASP A 96 18.38 -6.72 -4.25
CA ASP A 96 19.22 -7.90 -4.13
C ASP A 96 20.34 -7.76 -3.07
N HIS A 97 20.19 -6.78 -2.16
CA HIS A 97 21.10 -6.42 -1.08
C HIS A 97 22.52 -6.04 -1.53
N GLN A 98 23.04 -6.59 -2.64
CA GLN A 98 24.37 -6.34 -3.24
C GLN A 98 25.51 -6.35 -2.21
N LEU A 99 25.49 -7.32 -1.27
CA LEU A 99 26.58 -7.50 -0.33
C LEU A 99 27.82 -8.01 -1.07
N PHE A 100 28.99 -7.60 -0.59
CA PHE A 100 30.26 -8.07 -1.13
C PHE A 100 30.57 -9.47 -0.57
N PRO A 101 30.45 -10.54 -1.37
CA PRO A 101 30.53 -11.92 -0.88
C PRO A 101 31.91 -12.29 -0.36
N GLN A 102 32.96 -11.60 -0.82
CA GLN A 102 34.36 -11.77 -0.42
C GLN A 102 34.70 -11.06 0.90
N HIS A 103 33.76 -10.33 1.50
CA HIS A 103 33.92 -9.61 2.72
C HIS A 103 33.04 -10.19 3.84
N ASP A 104 33.52 -10.10 5.09
CA ASP A 104 32.72 -10.39 6.26
C ASP A 104 31.66 -9.28 6.50
N VAL A 105 30.84 -9.46 7.51
CA VAL A 105 29.79 -8.51 7.92
C VAL A 105 30.38 -7.15 8.26
N ALA A 106 31.44 -7.10 9.06
CA ALA A 106 32.04 -5.83 9.48
C ALA A 106 32.66 -5.08 8.30
N ALA A 107 33.29 -5.76 7.36
CA ALA A 107 33.86 -5.14 6.17
C ALA A 107 32.77 -4.64 5.20
N ASN A 108 31.65 -5.35 5.09
CA ASN A 108 30.47 -4.88 4.35
C ASN A 108 29.91 -3.59 4.97
N VAL A 109 29.55 -3.60 6.26
CA VAL A 109 28.97 -2.44 6.94
C VAL A 109 29.94 -1.26 6.93
N GLY A 110 31.21 -1.50 7.21
CA GLY A 110 32.26 -0.48 7.28
C GLY A 110 32.76 0.02 5.93
N PHE A 111 32.26 -0.50 4.80
CA PHE A 111 32.78 -0.16 3.47
C PHE A 111 32.68 1.33 3.16
N GLY A 112 31.52 1.94 3.33
CA GLY A 112 31.30 3.36 3.06
C GLY A 112 32.13 4.28 3.98
N LEU A 113 32.33 3.88 5.24
CA LEU A 113 33.18 4.59 6.19
C LEU A 113 34.66 4.54 5.75
N ARG A 114 35.11 3.38 5.28
CA ARG A 114 36.47 3.22 4.76
C ARG A 114 36.72 4.11 3.53
N VAL A 115 35.78 4.17 2.60
CA VAL A 115 35.87 5.03 1.41
C VAL A 115 35.94 6.51 1.80
N ARG A 116 35.28 6.91 2.88
CA ARG A 116 35.35 8.27 3.43
C ARG A 116 36.62 8.56 4.23
N GLY A 117 37.51 7.59 4.42
CA GLY A 117 38.75 7.77 5.18
C GLY A 117 38.58 7.71 6.70
N THR A 118 37.43 7.21 7.20
CA THR A 118 37.19 7.07 8.66
C THR A 118 38.23 6.15 9.28
N GLY A 119 38.85 6.58 10.41
CA GLY A 119 39.86 5.84 11.15
C GLY A 119 39.38 4.44 11.55
N ARG A 120 40.36 3.52 11.77
CA ARG A 120 40.04 2.10 12.03
C ARG A 120 39.21 1.91 13.31
N GLU A 121 39.58 2.62 14.37
CA GLU A 121 38.90 2.54 15.68
C GLU A 121 37.48 3.06 15.61
N GLU A 122 37.29 4.30 15.14
CA GLU A 122 35.98 4.94 14.96
C GLU A 122 35.05 4.11 14.05
N ARG A 123 35.62 3.55 12.95
CA ARG A 123 34.88 2.65 12.06
C ARG A 123 34.43 1.38 12.78
N GLY A 124 35.31 0.77 13.61
CA GLY A 124 34.98 -0.41 14.41
C GLY A 124 33.82 -0.15 15.38
N GLU A 125 33.88 0.94 16.13
CA GLU A 125 32.81 1.35 17.04
C GLU A 125 31.51 1.63 16.32
N ARG A 126 31.56 2.32 15.18
CA ARG A 126 30.35 2.63 14.39
C ARG A 126 29.71 1.37 13.83
N VAL A 127 30.51 0.41 13.33
CA VAL A 127 30.04 -0.89 12.86
C VAL A 127 29.38 -1.67 13.99
N ALA A 128 30.03 -1.76 15.17
CA ALA A 128 29.46 -2.48 16.32
C ALA A 128 28.10 -1.89 16.75
N ARG A 129 28.01 -0.56 16.88
CA ARG A 129 26.73 0.13 17.20
C ARG A 129 25.65 -0.16 16.18
N LEU A 130 25.96 -0.20 14.86
CA LEU A 130 24.99 -0.48 13.82
C LEU A 130 24.55 -1.93 13.83
N LEU A 131 25.46 -2.88 14.07
CA LEU A 131 25.13 -4.29 14.19
C LEU A 131 24.25 -4.58 15.41
N ASP A 132 24.53 -3.93 16.54
CA ASP A 132 23.64 -3.97 17.71
C ASP A 132 22.24 -3.44 17.37
N MET A 133 22.17 -2.30 16.70
CA MET A 133 20.93 -1.64 16.29
C MET A 133 20.06 -2.49 15.38
N VAL A 134 20.66 -3.29 14.50
CA VAL A 134 19.93 -4.21 13.60
C VAL A 134 19.83 -5.64 14.16
N GLY A 135 20.19 -5.87 15.42
CA GLY A 135 20.06 -7.17 16.09
C GLY A 135 21.03 -8.24 15.57
N LEU A 136 22.26 -7.84 15.19
CA LEU A 136 23.33 -8.73 14.70
C LEU A 136 24.61 -8.63 15.55
N VAL A 137 24.46 -8.51 16.87
CA VAL A 137 25.59 -8.49 17.82
C VAL A 137 26.44 -9.75 17.67
N GLY A 138 27.75 -9.59 17.58
CA GLY A 138 28.71 -10.70 17.47
C GLY A 138 28.81 -11.30 16.07
N ALA A 139 28.13 -10.73 15.07
CA ALA A 139 28.17 -11.23 13.70
C ALA A 139 29.32 -10.66 12.85
N GLU A 140 30.18 -9.80 13.41
CA GLU A 140 31.18 -8.99 12.70
C GLU A 140 32.06 -9.80 11.75
N ARG A 141 32.51 -10.99 12.19
CA ARG A 141 33.43 -11.88 11.45
C ARG A 141 32.73 -12.95 10.62
N ARG A 142 31.41 -12.99 10.62
CA ARG A 142 30.68 -13.98 9.82
C ARG A 142 30.77 -13.65 8.33
N ALA A 143 30.92 -14.68 7.50
CA ALA A 143 30.81 -14.52 6.05
C ALA A 143 29.37 -14.17 5.68
N VAL A 144 29.16 -13.18 4.81
CA VAL A 144 27.79 -12.77 4.42
C VAL A 144 27.05 -13.86 3.64
N THR A 145 27.78 -14.77 3.00
CA THR A 145 27.22 -15.94 2.28
C THR A 145 26.65 -17.02 3.22
N ALA A 146 27.02 -16.99 4.51
CA ALA A 146 26.51 -17.91 5.53
C ALA A 146 25.31 -17.34 6.31
N LEU A 147 24.83 -16.16 5.93
CA LEU A 147 23.71 -15.49 6.56
C LEU A 147 22.39 -15.90 5.90
N SER A 148 21.31 -15.96 6.69
CA SER A 148 19.95 -16.03 6.16
C SER A 148 19.58 -14.75 5.38
N GLY A 149 18.57 -14.80 4.51
CA GLY A 149 18.12 -13.64 3.74
C GLY A 149 17.79 -12.43 4.62
N GLY A 150 17.11 -12.64 5.76
CA GLY A 150 16.82 -11.57 6.71
C GLY A 150 18.06 -11.00 7.42
N GLU A 151 19.07 -11.81 7.70
CA GLU A 151 20.35 -11.32 8.22
C GLU A 151 21.12 -10.53 7.17
N GLN A 152 21.14 -11.00 5.91
CA GLN A 152 21.76 -10.27 4.79
C GLN A 152 21.11 -8.90 4.59
N GLN A 153 19.80 -8.84 4.65
CA GLN A 153 19.04 -7.59 4.57
C GLN A 153 19.43 -6.63 5.70
N ARG A 154 19.49 -7.09 6.95
CA ARG A 154 19.93 -6.26 8.10
C ARG A 154 21.37 -5.78 7.94
N VAL A 155 22.26 -6.58 7.39
CA VAL A 155 23.63 -6.14 7.06
C VAL A 155 23.61 -5.07 5.95
N ALA A 156 22.80 -5.22 4.90
CA ALA A 156 22.68 -4.23 3.84
C ALA A 156 22.11 -2.90 4.37
N LEU A 157 21.12 -2.96 5.25
CA LEU A 157 20.58 -1.79 5.93
C LEU A 157 21.64 -1.09 6.80
N ALA A 158 22.37 -1.84 7.63
CA ALA A 158 23.46 -1.29 8.43
C ALA A 158 24.54 -0.64 7.57
N ARG A 159 24.89 -1.26 6.43
CA ARG A 159 25.82 -0.69 5.44
C ARG A 159 25.31 0.63 4.85
N ALA A 160 24.03 0.70 4.49
CA ALA A 160 23.44 1.93 3.96
C ALA A 160 23.39 3.06 5.01
N LEU A 161 23.17 2.73 6.28
CA LEU A 161 23.14 3.66 7.41
C LEU A 161 24.54 4.08 7.90
N ALA A 162 25.59 3.26 7.66
CA ALA A 162 26.91 3.48 8.24
C ALA A 162 27.49 4.87 7.95
N PRO A 163 27.40 5.40 6.73
CA PRO A 163 27.92 6.74 6.42
C PRO A 163 27.10 7.89 7.04
N GLY A 164 26.00 7.63 7.75
CA GLY A 164 25.12 8.68 8.29
C GLY A 164 24.44 9.48 7.17
N PRO A 165 23.63 8.83 6.31
CA PRO A 165 22.99 9.51 5.20
C PRO A 165 21.92 10.50 5.68
N ARG A 166 21.69 11.58 4.94
CA ARG A 166 20.59 12.51 5.17
C ARG A 166 19.24 11.93 4.71
N LEU A 167 19.28 11.09 3.67
CA LEU A 167 18.15 10.38 3.10
C LEU A 167 18.55 8.92 2.91
N LEU A 168 17.80 8.00 3.49
CA LEU A 168 17.91 6.56 3.28
C LEU A 168 16.91 6.15 2.20
N MET A 169 17.37 5.49 1.17
CA MET A 169 16.55 4.99 0.08
C MET A 169 16.54 3.47 0.08
N LEU A 170 15.37 2.86 -0.03
CA LEU A 170 15.15 1.43 0.05
C LEU A 170 14.39 0.95 -1.20
N ASP A 171 15.02 0.08 -1.99
CA ASP A 171 14.40 -0.54 -3.17
C ASP A 171 13.93 -1.95 -2.79
N GLU A 172 12.62 -2.15 -2.59
CA GLU A 172 11.96 -3.38 -2.18
C GLU A 172 12.61 -4.06 -0.95
N PRO A 173 12.69 -3.34 0.19
CA PRO A 173 13.52 -3.76 1.31
C PRO A 173 13.11 -5.09 1.94
N LEU A 174 11.86 -5.58 1.74
CA LEU A 174 11.35 -6.82 2.34
C LEU A 174 10.88 -7.85 1.30
N GLY A 175 11.09 -7.57 -0.01
CA GLY A 175 10.50 -8.36 -1.10
C GLY A 175 10.93 -9.83 -1.17
N GLN A 176 12.09 -10.20 -0.62
CA GLN A 176 12.64 -11.56 -0.69
C GLN A 176 12.39 -12.40 0.58
N LEU A 177 11.62 -11.88 1.54
CA LEU A 177 11.37 -12.55 2.81
C LEU A 177 10.04 -13.31 2.83
N ASP A 178 9.99 -14.38 3.62
CA ASP A 178 8.74 -15.02 3.95
C ASP A 178 7.79 -14.07 4.71
N ARG A 179 6.49 -14.37 4.67
CA ARG A 179 5.45 -13.51 5.24
C ARG A 179 5.66 -13.22 6.73
N GLY A 180 5.94 -14.24 7.53
CA GLY A 180 6.05 -14.07 9.00
C GLY A 180 7.27 -13.25 9.41
N LEU A 181 8.39 -13.40 8.69
CA LEU A 181 9.59 -12.61 8.91
C LEU A 181 9.37 -11.16 8.45
N ARG A 182 8.71 -10.97 7.31
CA ARG A 182 8.37 -9.65 6.77
C ARG A 182 7.52 -8.82 7.74
N GLU A 183 6.43 -9.40 8.27
CA GLU A 183 5.55 -8.72 9.23
C GLU A 183 6.29 -8.25 10.49
N ARG A 184 7.22 -9.05 11.01
CA ARG A 184 8.04 -8.67 12.17
C ARG A 184 9.03 -7.57 11.82
N LEU A 185 9.75 -7.70 10.70
CA LEU A 185 10.78 -6.75 10.31
C LEU A 185 10.23 -5.37 9.95
N VAL A 186 9.03 -5.29 9.37
CA VAL A 186 8.37 -4.01 9.10
C VAL A 186 8.22 -3.18 10.38
N VAL A 187 7.74 -3.80 11.47
CA VAL A 187 7.54 -3.12 12.75
C VAL A 187 8.89 -2.70 13.36
N GLU A 188 9.90 -3.57 13.29
CA GLU A 188 11.25 -3.28 13.76
C GLU A 188 11.88 -2.11 12.98
N LEU A 189 11.76 -2.11 11.65
CA LEU A 189 12.28 -1.05 10.77
C LEU A 189 11.61 0.30 11.05
N ARG A 190 10.28 0.32 11.17
CA ARG A 190 9.55 1.56 11.51
C ARG A 190 10.03 2.15 12.83
N SER A 191 10.16 1.30 13.86
CA SER A 191 10.69 1.71 15.15
C SER A 191 12.13 2.23 15.05
N LEU A 192 12.98 1.57 14.26
CA LEU A 192 14.36 1.96 14.02
C LEU A 192 14.45 3.33 13.34
N PHE A 193 13.71 3.56 12.26
CA PHE A 193 13.74 4.83 11.52
C PHE A 193 13.27 6.00 12.39
N ARG A 194 12.21 5.80 13.17
CA ARG A 194 11.75 6.81 14.15
C ARG A 194 12.79 7.14 15.23
N ARG A 195 13.44 6.13 15.80
CA ARG A 195 14.50 6.35 16.81
C ARG A 195 15.70 7.09 16.24
N LEU A 196 16.04 6.86 14.97
CA LEU A 196 17.16 7.51 14.30
C LEU A 196 16.81 8.90 13.77
N GLY A 197 15.53 9.26 13.67
CA GLY A 197 15.09 10.47 12.99
C GLY A 197 15.52 10.51 11.51
N THR A 198 15.70 9.33 10.89
CA THR A 198 16.20 9.22 9.52
C THR A 198 15.08 9.47 8.53
N THR A 199 15.31 10.35 7.57
CA THR A 199 14.39 10.51 6.43
C THR A 199 14.50 9.30 5.51
N VAL A 200 13.36 8.69 5.15
CA VAL A 200 13.32 7.46 4.37
C VAL A 200 12.45 7.63 3.12
N LEU A 201 12.95 7.21 1.98
CA LEU A 201 12.18 7.00 0.75
C LEU A 201 12.28 5.53 0.37
N ALA A 202 11.22 4.77 0.61
CA ALA A 202 11.14 3.37 0.21
C ALA A 202 10.29 3.21 -1.05
N VAL A 203 10.60 2.23 -1.87
CA VAL A 203 9.73 1.78 -2.97
C VAL A 203 9.40 0.32 -2.78
N THR A 204 8.16 -0.04 -3.01
CA THR A 204 7.68 -1.42 -2.90
C THR A 204 6.47 -1.64 -3.80
N HIS A 205 6.16 -2.90 -4.07
CA HIS A 205 4.89 -3.30 -4.67
C HIS A 205 3.96 -3.95 -3.64
N ASP A 206 4.43 -4.18 -2.41
CA ASP A 206 3.65 -4.78 -1.31
C ASP A 206 2.93 -3.68 -0.52
N GLN A 207 1.60 -3.74 -0.53
CA GLN A 207 0.74 -2.76 0.16
C GLN A 207 0.87 -2.86 1.67
N GLY A 208 0.94 -4.09 2.21
CA GLY A 208 1.07 -4.33 3.64
C GLY A 208 2.38 -3.72 4.17
N GLU A 209 3.49 -3.88 3.42
CA GLU A 209 4.76 -3.24 3.74
C GLU A 209 4.64 -1.72 3.75
N ALA A 210 4.10 -1.14 2.66
CA ALA A 210 3.97 0.31 2.54
C ALA A 210 3.10 0.91 3.67
N PHE A 211 1.95 0.30 3.95
CA PHE A 211 1.02 0.80 4.97
C PHE A 211 1.55 0.65 6.40
N ALA A 212 2.32 -0.40 6.67
CA ALA A 212 2.88 -0.61 8.00
C ALA A 212 4.13 0.26 8.25
N LEU A 213 4.92 0.56 7.20
CA LEU A 213 6.20 1.28 7.34
C LEU A 213 6.05 2.79 7.24
N ALA A 214 5.19 3.28 6.34
CA ALA A 214 5.15 4.68 5.95
C ALA A 214 4.39 5.59 6.92
N ASP A 215 4.82 6.85 6.99
CA ASP A 215 4.01 7.96 7.49
C ASP A 215 3.13 8.52 6.36
N ARG A 216 3.63 8.45 5.12
CA ARG A 216 2.90 8.84 3.91
C ARG A 216 3.18 7.89 2.74
N VAL A 217 2.14 7.56 1.99
CA VAL A 217 2.19 6.70 0.81
C VAL A 217 1.98 7.53 -0.45
N VAL A 218 2.74 7.22 -1.49
CA VAL A 218 2.64 7.79 -2.84
C VAL A 218 2.33 6.65 -3.81
N VAL A 219 1.16 6.65 -4.41
CA VAL A 219 0.79 5.65 -5.43
C VAL A 219 1.23 6.16 -6.79
N MET A 220 2.04 5.35 -7.51
CA MET A 220 2.50 5.67 -8.86
C MET A 220 1.88 4.74 -9.90
N ARG A 221 1.55 5.32 -11.06
CA ARG A 221 1.12 4.61 -12.26
C ARG A 221 1.76 5.26 -13.49
N ASP A 222 2.29 4.45 -14.40
CA ASP A 222 2.80 4.90 -15.71
C ASP A 222 3.76 6.11 -15.61
N GLY A 223 4.65 6.10 -14.60
CA GLY A 223 5.62 7.16 -14.36
C GLY A 223 5.09 8.39 -13.64
N ARG A 224 3.82 8.45 -13.27
CA ARG A 224 3.18 9.60 -12.63
C ARG A 224 2.68 9.27 -11.23
N VAL A 225 2.52 10.30 -10.41
CA VAL A 225 1.86 10.19 -9.10
C VAL A 225 0.35 10.25 -9.32
N GLU A 226 -0.36 9.22 -8.86
CA GLU A 226 -1.82 9.12 -8.89
C GLU A 226 -2.45 9.65 -7.59
N GLN A 227 -1.88 9.24 -6.45
CA GLN A 227 -2.39 9.64 -5.13
C GLN A 227 -1.25 9.75 -4.13
N THR A 228 -1.40 10.69 -3.22
CA THR A 228 -0.52 10.86 -2.05
C THR A 228 -1.37 11.10 -0.82
N GLY A 229 -1.07 10.42 0.29
CA GLY A 229 -1.80 10.58 1.55
C GLY A 229 -1.21 9.72 2.66
N SER A 230 -1.79 9.81 3.86
CA SER A 230 -1.48 8.84 4.91
C SER A 230 -1.92 7.43 4.46
N PRO A 231 -1.35 6.34 5.03
CA PRO A 231 -1.83 4.98 4.75
C PRO A 231 -3.34 4.83 4.88
N VAL A 232 -3.93 5.43 5.90
CA VAL A 232 -5.37 5.39 6.16
C VAL A 232 -6.14 6.15 5.07
N ASP A 233 -5.70 7.34 4.68
CA ASP A 233 -6.39 8.13 3.64
C ASP A 233 -6.37 7.44 2.29
N VAL A 234 -5.20 6.88 1.89
CA VAL A 234 -5.07 6.17 0.61
C VAL A 234 -5.96 4.93 0.58
N TRP A 235 -6.05 4.18 1.69
CA TRP A 235 -6.91 3.02 1.81
C TRP A 235 -8.39 3.38 1.88
N SER A 236 -8.75 4.40 2.68
CA SER A 236 -10.15 4.75 2.92
C SER A 236 -10.78 5.58 1.79
N ARG A 237 -9.97 6.35 1.05
CA ARG A 237 -10.44 7.26 0.00
C ARG A 237 -9.58 7.16 -1.25
N PRO A 238 -9.62 6.04 -1.98
CA PRO A 238 -8.94 5.93 -3.26
C PRO A 238 -9.50 7.00 -4.23
N VAL A 239 -8.59 7.74 -4.88
CA VAL A 239 -8.99 8.87 -5.77
C VAL A 239 -9.40 8.44 -7.17
N SER A 240 -9.24 7.18 -7.53
CA SER A 240 -9.59 6.66 -8.85
C SER A 240 -9.88 5.16 -8.80
N GLU A 241 -10.56 4.65 -9.83
CA GLU A 241 -10.78 3.22 -10.01
C GLU A 241 -9.45 2.46 -10.05
N PHE A 242 -8.42 3.04 -10.69
CA PHE A 242 -7.10 2.42 -10.70
C PHE A 242 -6.56 2.20 -9.29
N VAL A 243 -6.58 3.23 -8.44
CA VAL A 243 -6.08 3.11 -7.06
C VAL A 243 -6.92 2.10 -6.29
N ALA A 244 -8.25 2.14 -6.40
CA ALA A 244 -9.13 1.17 -5.75
C ALA A 244 -8.79 -0.28 -6.14
N ARG A 245 -8.68 -0.56 -7.44
CA ARG A 245 -8.33 -1.90 -7.94
C ARG A 245 -6.90 -2.31 -7.59
N PHE A 246 -5.97 -1.36 -7.64
CA PHE A 246 -4.58 -1.61 -7.24
C PHE A 246 -4.50 -1.96 -5.75
N LEU A 247 -5.35 -1.40 -4.88
CA LEU A 247 -5.48 -1.76 -3.47
C LEU A 247 -6.22 -3.09 -3.24
N GLY A 248 -6.65 -3.77 -4.30
CA GLY A 248 -7.30 -5.08 -4.21
C GLY A 248 -8.82 -5.02 -4.07
N PHE A 249 -9.44 -3.84 -4.23
CA PHE A 249 -10.89 -3.74 -4.24
C PHE A 249 -11.45 -4.17 -5.61
N SER A 250 -12.23 -5.25 -5.61
CA SER A 250 -12.86 -5.82 -6.83
C SER A 250 -14.23 -5.22 -7.13
N ASN A 251 -14.99 -4.85 -6.10
CA ASN A 251 -16.35 -4.36 -6.24
C ASN A 251 -16.40 -2.89 -6.68
N VAL A 252 -15.98 -2.61 -7.89
CA VAL A 252 -15.99 -1.26 -8.48
C VAL A 252 -16.80 -1.30 -9.77
N VAL A 253 -17.86 -0.47 -9.86
CA VAL A 253 -18.76 -0.38 -11.02
C VAL A 253 -19.07 1.06 -11.37
N PRO A 254 -19.41 1.37 -12.64
CA PRO A 254 -20.00 2.64 -13.00
C PRO A 254 -21.38 2.80 -12.36
N ALA A 255 -21.70 4.02 -11.95
CA ALA A 255 -22.98 4.37 -11.36
C ALA A 255 -23.40 5.78 -11.77
N THR A 256 -24.68 6.10 -11.56
CA THR A 256 -25.21 7.47 -11.64
C THR A 256 -25.74 7.84 -10.27
N LEU A 257 -25.17 8.87 -9.66
CA LEU A 257 -25.59 9.39 -8.37
C LEU A 257 -26.79 10.33 -8.54
N THR A 258 -27.78 10.18 -7.68
CA THR A 258 -28.91 11.09 -7.51
C THR A 258 -29.21 11.22 -6.01
N GLY A 259 -28.92 12.37 -5.43
CA GLY A 259 -28.94 12.57 -3.99
C GLY A 259 -27.98 11.61 -3.28
N THR A 260 -28.50 10.77 -2.39
CA THR A 260 -27.73 9.74 -1.67
C THR A 260 -27.84 8.34 -2.27
N THR A 261 -28.36 8.22 -3.51
CA THR A 261 -28.57 6.92 -4.15
C THR A 261 -27.75 6.81 -5.43
N ALA A 262 -26.87 5.82 -5.51
CA ALA A 262 -26.11 5.46 -6.70
C ALA A 262 -26.82 4.34 -7.46
N GLN A 263 -27.29 4.63 -8.67
CA GLN A 263 -27.87 3.64 -9.58
C GLN A 263 -26.75 2.95 -10.36
N CYS A 264 -26.58 1.66 -10.17
CA CYS A 264 -25.51 0.87 -10.80
C CYS A 264 -26.04 -0.47 -11.32
N ALA A 265 -25.12 -1.31 -11.84
CA ALA A 265 -25.47 -2.64 -12.36
C ALA A 265 -26.09 -3.58 -11.30
N TRP A 266 -25.80 -3.39 -10.03
CA TRP A 266 -26.40 -4.14 -8.91
C TRP A 266 -27.76 -3.58 -8.47
N GLY A 267 -28.16 -2.44 -8.98
CA GLY A 267 -29.39 -1.70 -8.66
C GLY A 267 -29.09 -0.41 -7.88
N ALA A 268 -30.05 0.02 -7.08
CA ALA A 268 -29.94 1.20 -6.24
C ALA A 268 -29.09 0.87 -4.99
N VAL A 269 -28.06 1.64 -4.75
CA VAL A 269 -27.15 1.53 -3.58
C VAL A 269 -27.16 2.86 -2.86
N GLU A 270 -27.47 2.85 -1.57
CA GLU A 270 -27.35 4.05 -0.73
C GLU A 270 -25.87 4.32 -0.45
N VAL A 271 -25.48 5.58 -0.46
CA VAL A 271 -24.14 6.06 -0.16
C VAL A 271 -24.20 7.09 0.98
N ALA A 272 -23.18 7.04 1.85
CA ALA A 272 -23.08 7.99 2.97
C ALA A 272 -22.44 9.32 2.55
N GLU A 273 -21.69 9.33 1.44
CA GLU A 273 -20.95 10.50 0.95
C GLU A 273 -21.88 11.42 0.15
N ASP A 274 -21.83 12.72 0.46
CA ASP A 274 -22.54 13.76 -0.30
C ASP A 274 -21.67 14.23 -1.47
N ALA A 275 -22.18 14.10 -2.69
CA ALA A 275 -21.50 14.52 -3.91
C ALA A 275 -22.53 15.02 -4.94
N PRO A 276 -22.09 15.83 -5.93
CA PRO A 276 -22.99 16.31 -6.98
C PRO A 276 -23.59 15.15 -7.79
N ASP A 277 -24.85 15.29 -8.16
CA ASP A 277 -25.55 14.35 -9.04
C ASP A 277 -24.81 14.18 -10.37
N GLY A 278 -24.75 12.95 -10.86
CA GLY A 278 -24.13 12.64 -12.14
C GLY A 278 -23.41 11.31 -12.21
N PRO A 279 -22.64 11.08 -13.28
CA PRO A 279 -21.89 9.84 -13.45
C PRO A 279 -20.73 9.76 -12.46
N VAL A 280 -20.60 8.61 -11.79
CA VAL A 280 -19.56 8.30 -10.80
C VAL A 280 -19.09 6.85 -10.95
N GLY A 281 -17.94 6.53 -10.39
CA GLY A 281 -17.60 5.15 -10.04
C GLY A 281 -18.13 4.86 -8.63
N LEU A 282 -18.66 3.68 -8.41
CA LEU A 282 -19.06 3.20 -7.09
C LEU A 282 -18.14 2.07 -6.67
N LEU A 283 -17.43 2.25 -5.57
CA LEU A 283 -16.72 1.20 -4.86
C LEU A 283 -17.55 0.77 -3.66
N VAL A 284 -17.81 -0.53 -3.53
CA VAL A 284 -18.34 -1.15 -2.30
C VAL A 284 -17.25 -2.04 -1.70
N ARG A 285 -16.80 -1.75 -0.49
CA ARG A 285 -15.80 -2.62 0.14
C ARG A 285 -16.38 -4.00 0.42
N PRO A 286 -15.57 -5.08 0.31
CA PRO A 286 -16.06 -6.44 0.59
C PRO A 286 -16.66 -6.60 1.99
N GLY A 287 -16.16 -5.85 2.99
CA GLY A 287 -16.72 -5.81 4.34
C GLY A 287 -18.09 -5.11 4.44
N GLY A 288 -18.43 -4.28 3.48
CA GLY A 288 -19.72 -3.58 3.38
C GLY A 288 -20.80 -4.38 2.64
N VAL A 289 -20.46 -5.51 2.06
CA VAL A 289 -21.42 -6.43 1.46
C VAL A 289 -21.99 -7.31 2.58
N ARG A 290 -23.12 -6.89 3.15
CA ARG A 290 -23.78 -7.56 4.28
C ARG A 290 -24.67 -8.68 3.79
N LEU A 291 -24.40 -9.91 4.26
CA LEU A 291 -25.27 -11.06 4.01
C LEU A 291 -26.48 -10.97 4.93
N SER A 292 -27.68 -11.05 4.40
CA SER A 292 -28.88 -11.37 5.16
C SER A 292 -29.05 -12.89 5.20
N GLU A 293 -29.70 -13.40 6.26
CA GLU A 293 -29.84 -14.84 6.49
C GLU A 293 -30.30 -15.61 5.24
N PRO A 294 -29.84 -16.85 5.06
CA PRO A 294 -30.30 -17.70 3.96
C PRO A 294 -31.82 -17.78 4.00
N LEU A 295 -32.48 -17.63 2.84
CA LEU A 295 -33.88 -17.99 2.72
C LEU A 295 -34.00 -19.46 3.09
N ALA A 296 -34.45 -19.74 4.30
CA ALA A 296 -34.84 -21.08 4.72
C ALA A 296 -36.01 -21.52 3.84
N GLY A 297 -35.77 -22.44 2.93
CA GLY A 297 -36.84 -22.99 2.12
C GLY A 297 -36.38 -23.51 0.76
N HIS A 298 -35.87 -24.73 0.70
CA HIS A 298 -36.43 -25.81 -0.08
C HIS A 298 -35.67 -27.10 0.19
N ASP A 299 -36.50 -28.08 0.72
CA ASP A 299 -36.33 -29.50 0.76
C ASP A 299 -35.38 -30.16 1.78
N ALA A 300 -35.96 -30.38 2.95
CA ALA A 300 -35.84 -31.68 3.58
C ALA A 300 -37.25 -32.25 3.78
N PRO A 301 -37.54 -33.54 3.50
CA PRO A 301 -38.87 -34.12 3.62
C PRO A 301 -39.38 -34.12 5.03
N ALA A 302 -40.61 -33.68 5.20
CA ALA A 302 -41.34 -33.66 6.46
C ALA A 302 -41.54 -35.06 7.03
N SER A 303 -41.21 -35.24 8.31
CA SER A 303 -41.87 -36.23 9.16
C SER A 303 -41.98 -35.65 10.57
N GLY A 304 -43.22 -35.46 11.02
CA GLY A 304 -43.54 -35.26 12.45
C GLY A 304 -44.49 -34.10 12.73
N GLU A 305 -45.75 -34.44 12.84
CA GLU A 305 -46.84 -33.62 13.37
C GLU A 305 -46.52 -33.08 14.77
N HIS A 306 -46.78 -31.80 15.04
CA HIS A 306 -47.43 -31.40 16.30
C HIS A 306 -48.05 -30.00 16.22
N THR A 307 -49.39 -30.02 16.33
CA THR A 307 -50.37 -29.08 16.95
C THR A 307 -50.01 -27.60 17.13
N ALA A 308 -50.90 -26.81 16.55
CA ALA A 308 -51.09 -25.38 16.72
C ALA A 308 -51.56 -24.97 18.12
N GLN A 309 -51.09 -23.81 18.57
CA GLN A 309 -51.89 -22.91 19.42
C GLN A 309 -51.61 -21.45 19.04
N PRO A 310 -52.62 -20.56 19.01
CA PRO A 310 -52.49 -19.18 18.58
C PRO A 310 -52.42 -18.23 19.78
N GLY A 311 -51.76 -17.12 19.62
CA GLY A 311 -51.95 -15.94 20.48
C GLY A 311 -50.69 -15.17 20.80
N GLY A 312 -50.60 -13.94 20.32
CA GLY A 312 -49.62 -12.95 20.81
C GLY A 312 -49.35 -11.84 19.84
N ALA A 313 -50.21 -10.83 19.93
CA ALA A 313 -50.08 -9.40 19.57
C ALA A 313 -48.96 -8.94 18.64
N ALA A 314 -49.39 -8.34 17.55
CA ALA A 314 -48.63 -7.47 16.67
C ALA A 314 -48.02 -6.30 17.46
N ASP A 315 -46.71 -6.13 17.36
CA ASP A 315 -46.06 -4.84 17.63
C ASP A 315 -45.63 -4.24 16.29
N THR A 316 -46.42 -3.31 15.82
CA THR A 316 -46.24 -2.53 14.62
C THR A 316 -45.27 -1.38 14.93
N THR A 317 -44.01 -1.59 14.62
CA THR A 317 -43.08 -0.50 14.31
C THR A 317 -42.76 -0.53 12.83
N ALA A 318 -43.71 -0.04 12.05
CA ALA A 318 -43.53 0.34 10.67
C ALA A 318 -42.60 1.55 10.60
N GLY A 319 -41.58 1.46 9.74
CA GLY A 319 -40.94 2.64 9.31
C GLY A 319 -39.46 2.53 9.01
N ARG A 320 -39.14 1.89 7.89
CA ARG A 320 -38.14 2.26 6.88
C ARG A 320 -38.22 1.16 5.83
N ASP A 321 -38.77 1.46 4.66
CA ASP A 321 -38.76 0.59 3.49
C ASP A 321 -37.31 0.28 3.12
N ALA A 322 -36.81 -0.83 3.64
CA ALA A 322 -35.50 -1.34 3.28
C ALA A 322 -35.56 -1.80 1.83
N LEU A 323 -34.73 -1.25 0.96
CA LEU A 323 -34.53 -1.69 -0.41
C LEU A 323 -34.40 -3.22 -0.42
N PRO A 324 -35.08 -3.95 -1.33
CA PRO A 324 -35.00 -5.40 -1.39
C PRO A 324 -33.54 -5.79 -1.67
N GLY A 325 -32.97 -6.69 -0.82
CA GLY A 325 -31.60 -7.15 -0.98
C GLY A 325 -31.39 -7.82 -2.36
N LEU A 326 -30.18 -7.68 -2.91
CA LEU A 326 -29.75 -8.30 -4.16
C LEU A 326 -29.57 -9.83 -3.94
N GLY A 327 -30.25 -10.66 -4.73
CA GLY A 327 -30.05 -12.11 -4.72
C GLY A 327 -28.70 -12.47 -5.33
N CYS A 328 -27.98 -13.40 -4.68
CA CYS A 328 -26.67 -13.86 -5.14
C CYS A 328 -26.52 -15.36 -4.90
N VAL A 329 -25.74 -16.02 -5.75
CA VAL A 329 -25.30 -17.40 -5.54
C VAL A 329 -23.83 -17.38 -5.11
N VAL A 330 -23.46 -18.14 -4.09
CA VAL A 330 -22.07 -18.30 -3.67
C VAL A 330 -21.33 -19.17 -4.68
N LYS A 331 -20.49 -18.57 -5.53
CA LYS A 331 -19.65 -19.29 -6.51
C LYS A 331 -18.43 -19.95 -5.88
N GLY A 332 -17.88 -19.33 -4.84
CA GLY A 332 -16.66 -19.81 -4.23
C GLY A 332 -16.37 -19.15 -2.88
N ARG A 333 -15.48 -19.79 -2.14
CA ARG A 333 -15.06 -19.37 -0.80
C ARG A 333 -13.54 -19.42 -0.70
N THR A 334 -12.91 -18.33 -0.27
CA THR A 334 -11.47 -18.30 -0.02
C THR A 334 -11.20 -17.99 1.44
N PHE A 335 -10.65 -18.95 2.20
CA PHE A 335 -10.26 -18.74 3.59
C PHE A 335 -8.95 -17.95 3.66
N ARG A 336 -8.92 -16.87 4.44
CA ARG A 336 -7.77 -15.97 4.61
C ARG A 336 -7.17 -15.98 6.02
N GLY A 337 -7.51 -16.96 6.83
CA GLY A 337 -7.03 -17.15 8.21
C GLY A 337 -8.01 -16.61 9.25
N ASP A 338 -8.29 -15.33 9.27
CA ASP A 338 -9.20 -14.66 10.21
C ASP A 338 -10.60 -14.43 9.62
N HIS A 339 -10.74 -14.43 8.30
CA HIS A 339 -12.00 -14.23 7.59
C HIS A 339 -12.11 -15.12 6.35
N VAL A 340 -13.31 -15.14 5.77
CA VAL A 340 -13.61 -15.79 4.49
C VAL A 340 -14.01 -14.71 3.48
N VAL A 341 -13.37 -14.74 2.31
CA VAL A 341 -13.81 -13.99 1.14
C VAL A 341 -14.76 -14.88 0.36
N LEU A 342 -15.97 -14.39 0.13
CA LEU A 342 -16.99 -15.03 -0.69
C LEU A 342 -16.96 -14.40 -2.08
N HIS A 343 -16.97 -15.24 -3.10
CA HIS A 343 -17.18 -14.85 -4.49
C HIS A 343 -18.65 -15.11 -4.83
N LEU A 344 -19.39 -14.05 -5.07
CA LEU A 344 -20.84 -14.06 -5.26
C LEU A 344 -21.20 -13.77 -6.71
N ASP A 345 -22.17 -14.55 -7.24
CA ASP A 345 -22.82 -14.33 -8.54
C ASP A 345 -24.17 -13.64 -8.30
N PRO A 346 -24.29 -12.35 -8.53
CA PRO A 346 -25.53 -11.64 -8.33
C PRO A 346 -26.52 -11.87 -9.47
N GLU A 347 -27.84 -11.79 -9.19
CA GLU A 347 -28.91 -11.84 -10.20
C GLU A 347 -28.71 -10.80 -11.31
N ARG A 348 -28.01 -9.71 -11.05
CA ARG A 348 -27.70 -8.62 -11.96
C ARG A 348 -26.36 -7.97 -11.62
N GLY A 349 -25.66 -7.51 -12.65
CA GLY A 349 -24.36 -6.87 -12.52
C GLY A 349 -23.19 -7.86 -12.50
N PRO A 350 -21.97 -7.36 -12.33
CA PRO A 350 -20.77 -8.18 -12.26
C PRO A 350 -20.65 -8.90 -10.92
N ASP A 351 -19.79 -9.91 -10.89
CA ASP A 351 -19.44 -10.65 -9.67
C ASP A 351 -19.10 -9.71 -8.51
N LEU A 352 -19.47 -10.12 -7.29
CA LEU A 352 -19.24 -9.41 -6.05
C LEU A 352 -18.32 -10.21 -5.11
N GLU A 353 -17.48 -9.52 -4.39
CA GLU A 353 -16.78 -10.07 -3.24
C GLU A 353 -17.39 -9.57 -1.93
N ALA A 354 -17.57 -10.47 -0.98
CA ALA A 354 -17.99 -10.17 0.39
C ALA A 354 -17.02 -10.79 1.38
N THR A 355 -16.87 -10.16 2.54
CA THR A 355 -16.08 -10.71 3.65
C THR A 355 -16.98 -11.04 4.82
N CYS A 356 -16.80 -12.23 5.39
CA CYS A 356 -17.52 -12.64 6.60
C CYS A 356 -16.62 -13.50 7.51
N SER A 357 -17.08 -13.73 8.74
CA SER A 357 -16.41 -14.66 9.64
C SER A 357 -16.57 -16.10 9.15
N LEU A 358 -15.64 -16.99 9.51
CA LEU A 358 -15.71 -18.40 9.13
C LEU A 358 -17.02 -19.07 9.53
N ARG A 359 -17.57 -18.67 10.68
CA ARG A 359 -18.84 -19.25 11.22
C ARG A 359 -20.07 -18.79 10.45
N ALA A 360 -20.03 -17.56 9.89
CA ALA A 360 -21.12 -16.99 9.13
C ALA A 360 -21.03 -17.26 7.63
N ALA A 361 -19.99 -17.96 7.16
CA ALA A 361 -19.74 -18.19 5.76
C ALA A 361 -20.69 -19.26 5.20
N PRO A 362 -21.62 -18.93 4.28
CA PRO A 362 -22.51 -19.89 3.64
C PRO A 362 -21.71 -20.87 2.77
N ALA A 363 -22.29 -22.04 2.49
CA ALA A 363 -21.69 -23.03 1.60
C ALA A 363 -21.66 -22.54 0.13
N GLU A 364 -20.78 -23.13 -0.67
CA GLU A 364 -20.81 -22.95 -2.13
C GLU A 364 -22.13 -23.46 -2.70
N GLY A 365 -22.70 -22.75 -3.66
CA GLY A 365 -24.02 -23.00 -4.21
C GLY A 365 -25.17 -22.44 -3.39
N ALA A 366 -24.94 -21.93 -2.20
CA ALA A 366 -25.99 -21.33 -1.39
C ALA A 366 -26.52 -20.04 -2.04
N VAL A 367 -27.86 -19.86 -1.98
CA VAL A 367 -28.51 -18.61 -2.39
C VAL A 367 -28.57 -17.70 -1.17
N VAL A 368 -28.05 -16.51 -1.29
CA VAL A 368 -28.01 -15.50 -0.24
C VAL A 368 -28.60 -14.19 -0.76
N ARG A 369 -29.07 -13.34 0.14
CA ARG A 369 -29.38 -11.94 -0.18
C ARG A 369 -28.33 -11.05 0.42
N VAL A 370 -27.88 -10.04 -0.35
CA VAL A 370 -26.90 -9.07 0.12
C VAL A 370 -27.52 -7.68 0.18
N ARG A 371 -27.03 -6.88 1.12
CA ARG A 371 -27.28 -5.44 1.23
C ARG A 371 -25.95 -4.74 1.27
N PHE A 372 -25.91 -3.51 0.82
CA PHE A 372 -24.73 -2.69 0.84
C PHE A 372 -24.79 -1.74 2.05
N ASP A 373 -23.71 -1.69 2.82
CA ASP A 373 -23.54 -0.77 3.93
C ASP A 373 -23.11 0.61 3.36
N PRO A 374 -23.90 1.67 3.54
CA PRO A 374 -23.57 2.99 2.99
C PRO A 374 -22.22 3.53 3.47
N GLU A 375 -21.82 3.24 4.71
CA GLU A 375 -20.54 3.67 5.29
C GLU A 375 -19.33 2.98 4.67
N GLU A 376 -19.54 1.86 4.00
CA GLU A 376 -18.50 1.08 3.32
C GLU A 376 -18.53 1.28 1.79
N THR A 377 -19.23 2.32 1.34
CA THR A 377 -19.21 2.76 -0.05
C THR A 377 -18.28 3.96 -0.23
N VAL A 378 -17.70 4.08 -1.41
CA VAL A 378 -16.85 5.22 -1.80
C VAL A 378 -17.20 5.64 -3.21
N LEU A 379 -17.42 6.95 -3.39
CA LEU A 379 -17.63 7.53 -4.71
C LEU A 379 -16.28 7.84 -5.36
N LEU A 380 -16.11 7.36 -6.57
CA LEU A 380 -14.92 7.57 -7.38
C LEU A 380 -15.27 8.50 -8.55
N PRO A 381 -14.30 9.27 -9.09
CA PRO A 381 -14.50 9.99 -10.33
C PRO A 381 -15.00 9.06 -11.45
N PRO A 382 -15.84 9.55 -12.38
CA PRO A 382 -16.30 8.74 -13.48
C PRO A 382 -15.13 8.21 -14.29
N THR A 383 -15.20 6.95 -14.67
CA THR A 383 -14.23 6.33 -15.57
C THR A 383 -14.40 6.96 -16.95
N GLY A 384 -13.37 7.62 -17.45
CA GLY A 384 -13.34 8.27 -18.76
C GLY A 384 -13.18 7.28 -19.90
#